data_6690144eb030cf7b34e734366d4dc224
#
_entry.id   6690144eb030cf7b34e734366d4dc224
#
_cell.length_a   1.000
_cell.length_b   1.000
_cell.length_c   1.000
_cell.angle_alpha   90.00
_cell.angle_beta   90.00
_cell.angle_gamma   90.00
#
_symmetry.space_group_name_H-M   'P 1'
#
loop_
_entity.id
_entity.type
_entity.pdbx_description
1 polymer ?
#
loop_
_entity_poly.entity_id
_entity_poly.type
_entity_poly.pdbx_seq_one_letter_code
_entity_poly.pdbx_strand_id
1 'polypeptide(L)'
;MVRLVNCKKLKKELPGLEGPPYPGPKGEEIFLNVSQQAWDEWLEHQKMLINEGQLNLMDRESRKWLNTQMELFLSGEDYAKPKGYKPEKKYLLL
;
A
#
# COMPACT_ATOMS: atom_id res chain seq x y z
N MET A 1 5.05 23.48 -5.04
CA MET A 1 4.69 22.81 -6.28
C MET A 1 4.61 21.32 -6.08
N VAL A 2 3.59 20.69 -6.63
CA VAL A 2 3.38 19.28 -6.46
C VAL A 2 4.21 18.49 -7.45
N ARG A 3 4.94 17.49 -6.96
CA ARG A 3 5.70 16.59 -7.82
C ARG A 3 4.77 15.48 -8.32
N LEU A 4 4.79 15.24 -9.62
CA LEU A 4 3.97 14.20 -10.23
C LEU A 4 4.80 12.97 -10.52
N VAL A 5 4.21 11.79 -10.30
CA VAL A 5 4.86 10.52 -10.59
C VAL A 5 3.92 9.65 -11.40
N ASN A 6 4.49 8.77 -12.21
CA ASN A 6 3.70 7.74 -12.88
C ASN A 6 3.48 6.62 -11.88
N CYS A 7 2.28 6.60 -11.30
CA CYS A 7 1.97 5.64 -10.24
C CYS A 7 1.81 4.25 -10.81
N LYS A 8 2.65 3.31 -10.35
CA LYS A 8 2.58 1.95 -10.87
C LYS A 8 1.33 1.21 -10.40
N LYS A 9 0.74 1.65 -9.30
CA LYS A 9 -0.49 1.03 -8.80
C LYS A 9 -1.70 1.50 -9.59
N LEU A 10 -1.83 2.81 -9.76
CA LEU A 10 -3.02 3.39 -10.37
C LEU A 10 -2.87 3.64 -11.86
N LYS A 11 -1.67 3.43 -12.40
CA LYS A 11 -1.39 3.48 -13.84
C LYS A 11 -1.68 4.84 -14.45
N LYS A 12 -1.41 5.90 -13.71
CA LYS A 12 -1.56 7.24 -14.23
C LYS A 12 -0.68 8.20 -13.47
N GLU A 13 -0.52 9.39 -14.00
CA GLU A 13 0.29 10.41 -13.38
C GLU A 13 -0.48 11.10 -12.28
N LEU A 14 0.08 11.10 -11.07
CA LEU A 14 -0.59 11.62 -9.88
C LEU A 14 0.44 12.28 -8.98
N PRO A 15 -0.02 13.14 -8.05
CA PRO A 15 0.90 13.74 -7.09
C PRO A 15 1.65 12.67 -6.30
N GLY A 16 2.96 12.85 -6.17
CA GLY A 16 3.80 11.90 -5.46
C GLY A 16 3.92 12.22 -3.97
N LEU A 17 4.65 11.37 -3.27
CA LEU A 17 4.94 11.59 -1.86
C LEU A 17 5.92 12.75 -1.72
N GLU A 18 5.96 13.34 -0.53
CA GLU A 18 6.88 14.43 -0.26
C GLU A 18 8.30 13.93 -0.02
N GLY A 19 8.45 12.68 0.37
CA GLY A 19 9.75 12.07 0.59
C GLY A 19 9.60 10.57 0.66
N PRO A 20 10.72 9.84 0.70
CA PRO A 20 10.64 8.40 0.83
C PRO A 20 9.94 8.03 2.13
N PRO A 21 9.05 7.02 2.11
CA PRO A 21 8.30 6.66 3.33
C PRO A 21 9.19 6.03 4.40
N TYR A 22 10.33 5.48 4.01
CA TYR A 22 11.31 4.97 4.96
C TYR A 22 12.66 4.86 4.25
N PRO A 23 13.75 4.70 4.99
CA PRO A 23 15.09 4.69 4.38
C PRO A 23 15.33 3.41 3.59
N GLY A 24 16.27 3.50 2.66
CA GLY A 24 16.71 2.35 1.91
C GLY A 24 16.17 2.33 0.50
N PRO A 25 16.64 1.38 -0.31
CA PRO A 25 16.25 1.33 -1.73
C PRO A 25 14.75 1.13 -1.94
N LYS A 26 14.09 0.37 -1.07
CA LYS A 26 12.66 0.15 -1.22
C LYS A 26 11.89 1.45 -0.99
N GLY A 27 12.27 2.24 0.01
CA GLY A 27 11.62 3.51 0.23
C GLY A 27 11.83 4.46 -0.93
N GLU A 28 13.03 4.45 -1.51
CA GLU A 28 13.33 5.26 -2.68
C GLU A 28 12.46 4.85 -3.87
N GLU A 29 12.34 3.56 -4.09
CA GLU A 29 11.53 3.06 -5.19
C GLU A 29 10.09 3.50 -5.05
N ILE A 30 9.55 3.41 -3.85
CA ILE A 30 8.17 3.83 -3.60
C ILE A 30 8.02 5.33 -3.87
N PHE A 31 8.98 6.11 -3.39
CA PHE A 31 8.97 7.55 -3.60
C PHE A 31 8.93 7.90 -5.09
N LEU A 32 9.65 7.14 -5.92
CA LEU A 32 9.75 7.45 -7.34
C LEU A 32 8.59 6.93 -8.16
N ASN A 33 7.91 5.89 -7.71
CA ASN A 33 6.95 5.17 -8.56
C ASN A 33 5.55 5.03 -7.98
N VAL A 34 5.30 5.57 -6.79
CA VAL A 34 4.00 5.41 -6.14
C VAL A 34 3.47 6.78 -5.78
N SER A 35 2.20 7.03 -6.10
CA SER A 35 1.59 8.30 -5.78
C SER A 35 1.21 8.36 -4.31
N GLN A 36 0.96 9.58 -3.82
CA GLN A 36 0.48 9.76 -2.45
C GLN A 36 -0.86 9.04 -2.25
N GLN A 37 -1.73 9.12 -3.25
CA GLN A 37 -3.03 8.46 -3.16
C GLN A 37 -2.88 6.95 -2.99
N ALA A 38 -2.01 6.33 -3.81
CA ALA A 38 -1.81 4.89 -3.71
C ALA A 38 -1.19 4.51 -2.36
N TRP A 39 -0.26 5.32 -1.89
CA TRP A 39 0.37 5.05 -0.60
C TRP A 39 -0.64 5.15 0.54
N ASP A 40 -1.52 6.16 0.49
CA ASP A 40 -2.56 6.29 1.50
C ASP A 40 -3.51 5.09 1.49
N GLU A 41 -3.83 4.58 0.30
CA GLU A 41 -4.67 3.40 0.18
C GLU A 41 -3.99 2.19 0.81
N TRP A 42 -2.67 2.06 0.60
CA TRP A 42 -1.95 0.96 1.22
C TRP A 42 -1.95 1.08 2.74
N LEU A 43 -1.77 2.28 3.27
CA LEU A 43 -1.76 2.46 4.72
C LEU A 43 -3.10 2.05 5.35
N GLU A 44 -4.20 2.35 4.68
CA GLU A 44 -5.50 1.92 5.16
C GLU A 44 -5.63 0.40 5.11
N HIS A 45 -5.19 -0.20 4.01
CA HIS A 45 -5.24 -1.65 3.86
C HIS A 45 -4.35 -2.33 4.89
N GLN A 46 -3.16 -1.78 5.11
CA GLN A 46 -2.22 -2.32 6.09
C GLN A 46 -2.85 -2.34 7.49
N LYS A 47 -3.54 -1.26 7.83
CA LYS A 47 -4.21 -1.17 9.11
C LYS A 47 -5.21 -2.31 9.29
N MET A 48 -5.98 -2.58 8.25
CA MET A 48 -6.96 -3.66 8.32
C MET A 48 -6.30 -5.02 8.44
N LEU A 49 -5.21 -5.24 7.69
CA LEU A 49 -4.49 -6.51 7.77
C LEU A 49 -3.93 -6.75 9.17
N ILE A 50 -3.38 -5.71 9.78
CA ILE A 50 -2.83 -5.83 11.12
C ILE A 50 -3.94 -6.15 12.14
N ASN A 51 -5.06 -5.45 12.04
CA ASN A 51 -6.16 -5.64 12.98
C ASN A 51 -6.84 -7.00 12.80
N GLU A 52 -7.17 -7.35 11.57
CA GLU A 52 -7.89 -8.60 11.32
C GLU A 52 -7.00 -9.81 11.55
N GLY A 53 -5.73 -9.71 11.17
CA GLY A 53 -4.80 -10.81 11.36
C GLY A 53 -4.15 -10.85 12.72
N GLN A 54 -4.39 -9.82 13.54
CA GLN A 54 -3.78 -9.70 14.85
C GLN A 54 -2.27 -9.87 14.76
N LEU A 55 -1.68 -9.16 13.80
CA LEU A 55 -0.25 -9.29 13.53
C LEU A 55 0.57 -8.63 14.62
N ASN A 56 1.63 -9.30 15.01
CA ASN A 56 2.57 -8.76 15.99
C ASN A 56 3.73 -8.15 15.22
N LEU A 57 3.82 -6.83 15.18
CA LEU A 57 4.85 -6.16 14.39
C LEU A 57 6.23 -6.28 15.01
N MET A 58 6.34 -6.80 16.21
CA MET A 58 7.65 -7.16 16.78
C MET A 58 8.18 -8.46 16.19
N ASP A 59 7.32 -9.23 15.55
CA ASP A 59 7.70 -10.51 14.96
C ASP A 59 8.22 -10.27 13.55
N ARG A 60 9.43 -10.77 13.28
CA ARG A 60 10.05 -10.58 11.97
C ARG A 60 9.22 -11.19 10.85
N GLU A 61 8.66 -12.36 11.08
CA GLU A 61 7.86 -13.05 10.06
C GLU A 61 6.63 -12.23 9.68
N SER A 62 5.98 -11.64 10.68
CA SER A 62 4.82 -10.80 10.41
C SER A 62 5.21 -9.59 9.56
N ARG A 63 6.35 -8.97 9.88
CA ARG A 63 6.81 -7.81 9.11
C ARG A 63 7.17 -8.20 7.68
N LYS A 64 7.80 -9.36 7.50
CA LYS A 64 8.14 -9.83 6.17
C LYS A 64 6.90 -10.09 5.34
N TRP A 65 5.92 -10.75 5.94
CA TRP A 65 4.66 -11.02 5.26
C TRP A 65 3.98 -9.72 4.85
N LEU A 66 3.94 -8.75 5.76
CA LEU A 66 3.30 -7.47 5.49
C LEU A 66 4.01 -6.72 4.36
N ASN A 67 5.34 -6.78 4.32
CA ASN A 67 6.09 -6.16 3.22
C ASN A 67 5.78 -6.82 1.89
N THR A 68 5.61 -8.14 1.88
CA THR A 68 5.22 -8.85 0.67
C THR A 68 3.86 -8.37 0.18
N GLN A 69 2.91 -8.22 1.10
CA GLN A 69 1.59 -7.73 0.73
C GLN A 69 1.66 -6.31 0.20
N MET A 70 2.51 -5.47 0.78
CA MET A 70 2.70 -4.11 0.29
C MET A 70 3.17 -4.11 -1.16
N GLU A 71 4.13 -4.95 -1.48
CA GLU A 71 4.64 -4.99 -2.84
C GLU A 71 3.60 -5.46 -3.82
N LEU A 72 2.82 -6.46 -3.44
CA LEU A 72 1.75 -6.95 -4.31
C LEU A 72 0.68 -5.89 -4.51
N PHE A 73 0.31 -5.22 -3.42
CA PHE A 73 -0.71 -4.17 -3.49
C PHE A 73 -0.27 -3.04 -4.42
N LEU A 74 0.96 -2.57 -4.23
CA LEU A 74 1.44 -1.42 -5.00
C LEU A 74 1.74 -1.76 -6.44
N SER A 75 1.97 -3.04 -6.73
CA SER A 75 2.20 -3.48 -8.11
C SER A 75 0.90 -3.74 -8.87
N GLY A 76 -0.24 -3.71 -8.17
CA GLY A 76 -1.51 -4.00 -8.79
C GLY A 76 -1.79 -5.49 -8.92
N GLU A 77 -1.01 -6.33 -8.23
CA GLU A 77 -1.21 -7.75 -8.26
C GLU A 77 -2.11 -8.20 -7.12
N ASP A 78 -2.43 -9.50 -7.13
CA ASP A 78 -3.30 -10.04 -6.10
C ASP A 78 -2.61 -9.99 -4.74
N TYR A 79 -3.32 -9.58 -3.71
CA TYR A 79 -2.76 -9.44 -2.37
C TYR A 79 -3.76 -9.94 -1.36
N ALA A 80 -3.28 -10.17 -0.12
CA ALA A 80 -4.14 -10.66 0.95
C ALA A 80 -5.16 -9.60 1.36
N LYS A 81 -6.37 -10.04 1.66
CA LYS A 81 -7.42 -9.15 2.11
C LYS A 81 -7.92 -9.63 3.47
N PRO A 82 -8.31 -8.70 4.34
CA PRO A 82 -8.85 -9.10 5.63
C PRO A 82 -10.13 -9.90 5.45
N LYS A 83 -10.37 -10.78 6.40
CA LYS A 83 -11.62 -11.53 6.40
C LYS A 83 -12.78 -10.55 6.47
N GLY A 84 -13.74 -10.69 5.57
CA GLY A 84 -14.86 -9.79 5.51
C GLY A 84 -14.63 -8.51 4.74
N TYR A 85 -13.44 -8.33 4.19
CA TYR A 85 -13.11 -7.15 3.42
C TYR A 85 -13.90 -7.11 2.11
N LYS A 86 -14.44 -5.93 1.78
CA LYS A 86 -15.20 -5.76 0.55
C LYS A 86 -14.67 -4.54 -0.19
N PRO A 87 -13.87 -4.77 -1.22
CA PRO A 87 -13.18 -3.66 -1.90
C PRO A 87 -14.10 -2.68 -2.60
N GLU A 88 -15.24 -3.16 -3.06
CA GLU A 88 -16.14 -2.27 -3.72
C GLU A 88 -17.16 -1.71 -2.85
N LYS A 89 -16.98 -1.95 -1.71
CA LYS A 89 -17.83 -1.55 -0.89
C LYS A 89 -18.54 -0.50 -1.15
N LYS A 90 -18.45 -0.70 -1.40
CA LYS A 90 -18.73 -0.05 -1.63
C LYS A 90 -19.63 0.18 -2.47
N TYR A 91 -19.72 0.13 -2.88
CA TYR A 91 -20.37 0.30 -3.64
C TYR A 91 -21.37 -0.25 -3.87
N LEU A 92 -21.25 -0.54 -3.66
CA LEU A 92 -22.01 -0.93 -3.85
C LEU A 92 -22.93 -1.08 -3.69
N LEU A 93 -23.04 -1.00 -3.60
CA LEU A 93 -23.91 -1.06 -3.53
C LEU A 93 -24.66 -1.02 -3.92
N LEU A 94 -24.59 -1.07 -4.26
CA LEU A 94 -25.17 -1.16 -4.69
C LEU A 94 -25.84 -1.18 -4.73
#